data_9fef949806d6de5b9ba563c30fdfe5a4
#
_entry.id   9fef949806d6de5b9ba563c30fdfe5a4
#
_cell.length_a   1.000
_cell.length_b   1.000
_cell.length_c   1.000
_cell.angle_alpha   90.00
_cell.angle_beta   90.00
_cell.angle_gamma   90.00
#
_symmetry.space_group_name_H-M   'P 1'
#
loop_
_entity.id
_entity.type
_entity.pdbx_description
1 polymer ?
#
loop_
_entity_poly.entity_id
_entity_poly.type
_entity_poly.pdbx_seq_one_letter_code
_entity_poly.pdbx_strand_id
1 'polypeptide(L)'
;MTTEQTASPPRTGGGIVATRLGQTVRGGRRVLDDISLTVAPGEVVAIIGVSGAGKTTLLETLAGVRRPAAGSVAYDGGPADGTVGFVPQDDIIHRELPLERTLRHAARLRLPPEATPADVARRVAEVLAALRLDERADVPVGRLSGGERKRASIAVELLTRPGVFFLDEPTSGLDPAIAVELLRVLRALADAGTTVVLTTHQVTDVDRCDRVVVLTRQGRLAYAGTPAGARDFFGLRSLAEVHLRLDEETDPAVWPDRFTAHRAADPPAGTPHPPSGTADQGSAGARRGRVGRLRQWAVLTARNAEIVARNRLTLAILLGSPLMVLGMFALLFRPGAFDPARPSPTVTVMILFWIAFGGFFFGLTYGLLQICTELPILRRERLAGVRLGPYLLAKVAVLLPLLALVDLALLGVLRGIDRLPPVGGGDFAALYATLLLSSAAALALGLLCSAAASDAAQATLMLPMLCFPQVLFVGAILPVPAMAVGGQWLSYAMSNRWAFEGLGHTAGVERLWRDGGSPLGPPLLATYGDSFAQPVWVNWLVLGGFVALFLAATWVVLVWREARRAS
;
A
#
# COMPACT_ATOMS: atom_id res chain seq x y z
N MET A 1 -28.91 30.74 47.69
CA MET A 1 -27.86 29.80 47.29
C MET A 1 -28.34 29.09 46.03
N THR A 2 -27.98 29.65 44.88
CA THR A 2 -28.34 29.13 43.55
C THR A 2 -27.23 28.19 43.11
N THR A 3 -27.58 26.92 43.01
CA THR A 3 -26.68 25.88 42.48
C THR A 3 -26.47 26.13 40.99
N GLU A 4 -25.31 26.62 40.60
CA GLU A 4 -24.83 26.61 39.21
C GLU A 4 -24.72 25.16 38.74
N GLN A 5 -25.62 24.75 37.86
CA GLN A 5 -25.43 23.58 37.01
C GLN A 5 -24.30 23.88 36.05
N THR A 6 -23.12 23.33 36.32
CA THR A 6 -22.01 23.28 35.36
C THR A 6 -22.49 22.54 34.12
N ALA A 7 -22.78 23.29 33.06
CA ALA A 7 -23.08 22.76 31.75
C ALA A 7 -21.86 21.96 31.26
N SER A 8 -22.02 20.67 31.04
CA SER A 8 -21.00 19.83 30.39
C SER A 8 -20.64 20.45 29.04
N PRO A 9 -19.37 20.47 28.66
CA PRO A 9 -18.97 20.99 27.36
C PRO A 9 -19.67 20.25 26.21
N PRO A 10 -20.01 20.92 25.11
CA PRO A 10 -20.73 20.30 24.00
C PRO A 10 -19.96 19.09 23.48
N ARG A 11 -20.62 17.93 23.47
CA ARG A 11 -20.05 16.68 22.91
C ARG A 11 -19.81 16.87 21.42
N THR A 12 -18.56 16.81 20.98
CA THR A 12 -18.13 17.02 19.58
C THR A 12 -18.17 15.74 18.74
N GLY A 13 -18.48 14.58 19.34
CA GLY A 13 -18.59 13.28 18.66
C GLY A 13 -19.90 13.12 17.88
N GLY A 14 -19.83 12.46 16.73
CA GLY A 14 -21.02 12.09 15.96
C GLY A 14 -21.66 10.82 16.51
N GLY A 15 -23.00 10.81 16.69
CA GLY A 15 -23.74 9.57 16.88
C GLY A 15 -23.77 8.74 15.59
N ILE A 16 -23.99 7.44 15.69
CA ILE A 16 -24.10 6.53 14.54
C ILE A 16 -25.49 5.93 14.53
N VAL A 17 -26.17 6.00 13.39
CA VAL A 17 -27.46 5.34 13.16
C VAL A 17 -27.29 4.37 11.99
N ALA A 18 -27.38 3.09 12.28
CA ALA A 18 -27.39 2.02 11.29
C ALA A 18 -28.80 1.48 11.13
N THR A 19 -29.28 1.40 9.89
CA THR A 19 -30.64 0.97 9.58
C THR A 19 -30.62 -0.18 8.60
N ARG A 20 -31.10 -1.37 9.03
CA ARG A 20 -31.32 -2.58 8.23
C ARG A 20 -30.09 -2.99 7.41
N LEU A 21 -28.89 -2.96 8.03
CA LEU A 21 -27.66 -3.29 7.36
C LEU A 21 -27.62 -4.77 6.97
N GLY A 22 -27.37 -5.01 5.69
CA GLY A 22 -27.07 -6.32 5.14
C GLY A 22 -25.77 -6.33 4.37
N GLN A 23 -25.00 -7.42 4.48
CA GLN A 23 -23.75 -7.60 3.76
C GLN A 23 -23.61 -9.03 3.26
N THR A 24 -23.20 -9.16 1.99
CA THR A 24 -22.94 -10.44 1.33
C THR A 24 -21.49 -10.49 0.88
N VAL A 25 -20.79 -11.58 1.12
CA VAL A 25 -19.43 -11.82 0.64
C VAL A 25 -19.43 -12.63 -0.66
N ARG A 26 -18.25 -12.72 -1.33
CA ARG A 26 -18.08 -13.52 -2.54
C ARG A 26 -18.59 -14.95 -2.30
N GLY A 27 -19.38 -15.47 -3.25
CA GLY A 27 -20.06 -16.77 -3.12
C GLY A 27 -21.49 -16.68 -2.60
N GLY A 28 -22.04 -15.47 -2.42
CA GLY A 28 -23.46 -15.28 -2.05
C GLY A 28 -23.78 -15.51 -0.58
N ARG A 29 -22.77 -15.80 0.27
CA ARG A 29 -22.98 -15.99 1.71
C ARG A 29 -23.27 -14.66 2.38
N ARG A 30 -24.43 -14.54 3.02
CA ARG A 30 -24.80 -13.40 3.84
C ARG A 30 -23.98 -13.42 5.14
N VAL A 31 -23.31 -12.31 5.46
CA VAL A 31 -22.45 -12.15 6.64
C VAL A 31 -23.10 -11.21 7.66
N LEU A 32 -23.87 -10.23 7.19
CA LEU A 32 -24.72 -9.38 8.04
C LEU A 32 -26.15 -9.45 7.52
N ASP A 33 -27.12 -9.59 8.43
CA ASP A 33 -28.52 -9.74 8.10
C ASP A 33 -29.40 -8.87 9.00
N ASP A 34 -29.97 -7.80 8.41
CA ASP A 34 -30.95 -6.87 9.02
C ASP A 34 -30.51 -6.25 10.35
N ILE A 35 -29.28 -5.73 10.41
CA ILE A 35 -28.75 -5.09 11.62
C ILE A 35 -29.19 -3.64 11.69
N SER A 36 -29.92 -3.29 12.78
CA SER A 36 -30.28 -1.92 13.12
C SER A 36 -29.79 -1.58 14.53
N LEU A 37 -28.96 -0.56 14.64
CA LEU A 37 -28.37 -0.12 15.91
C LEU A 37 -28.12 1.39 15.92
N THR A 38 -28.06 1.95 17.13
CA THR A 38 -27.72 3.36 17.35
C THR A 38 -26.61 3.45 18.40
N VAL A 39 -25.64 4.32 18.15
CA VAL A 39 -24.55 4.65 19.08
C VAL A 39 -24.63 6.14 19.38
N ALA A 40 -24.67 6.50 20.66
CA ALA A 40 -24.72 7.91 21.05
C ALA A 40 -23.32 8.58 20.98
N PRO A 41 -23.26 9.91 20.81
CA PRO A 41 -22.00 10.64 20.83
C PRO A 41 -21.22 10.44 22.14
N GLY A 42 -19.91 10.13 22.04
CA GLY A 42 -19.03 9.94 23.19
C GLY A 42 -19.21 8.61 23.93
N GLU A 43 -19.97 7.64 23.37
CA GLU A 43 -20.02 6.27 23.89
C GLU A 43 -18.80 5.44 23.48
N VAL A 44 -18.41 4.51 24.35
CA VAL A 44 -17.52 3.38 24.03
C VAL A 44 -18.38 2.14 23.83
N VAL A 45 -18.38 1.60 22.61
CA VAL A 45 -19.22 0.46 22.23
C VAL A 45 -18.33 -0.73 21.86
N ALA A 46 -18.59 -1.89 22.50
CA ALA A 46 -17.94 -3.15 22.14
C ALA A 46 -18.85 -4.00 21.25
N ILE A 47 -18.33 -4.48 20.12
CA ILE A 47 -18.97 -5.48 19.26
C ILE A 47 -18.35 -6.84 19.57
N ILE A 48 -19.17 -7.77 20.06
CA ILE A 48 -18.77 -9.14 20.39
C ILE A 48 -19.57 -10.17 19.59
N GLY A 49 -19.08 -11.37 19.53
CA GLY A 49 -19.70 -12.50 18.82
C GLY A 49 -18.68 -13.58 18.51
N VAL A 50 -19.12 -14.77 18.15
CA VAL A 50 -18.23 -15.90 17.77
C VAL A 50 -17.31 -15.55 16.59
N SER A 51 -16.26 -16.33 16.41
CA SER A 51 -15.40 -16.16 15.23
C SER A 51 -16.23 -16.38 13.96
N GLY A 52 -16.09 -15.45 12.99
CA GLY A 52 -16.87 -15.49 11.76
C GLY A 52 -18.29 -14.90 11.85
N ALA A 53 -18.71 -14.34 13.00
CA ALA A 53 -20.01 -13.69 13.18
C ALA A 53 -20.18 -12.36 12.41
N GLY A 54 -19.15 -11.89 11.71
CA GLY A 54 -19.23 -10.64 10.94
C GLY A 54 -18.85 -9.38 11.71
N LYS A 55 -18.19 -9.47 12.88
CA LYS A 55 -17.76 -8.30 13.69
C LYS A 55 -16.94 -7.28 12.90
N THR A 56 -15.84 -7.72 12.27
CA THR A 56 -15.00 -6.87 11.40
C THR A 56 -15.81 -6.30 10.25
N THR A 57 -16.69 -7.10 9.63
CA THR A 57 -17.56 -6.66 8.54
C THR A 57 -18.53 -5.57 8.98
N LEU A 58 -19.14 -5.72 10.16
CA LEU A 58 -20.00 -4.68 10.74
C LEU A 58 -19.19 -3.43 11.04
N LEU A 59 -18.03 -3.56 11.68
CA LEU A 59 -17.14 -2.43 11.99
C LEU A 59 -16.72 -1.67 10.71
N GLU A 60 -16.27 -2.39 9.66
CA GLU A 60 -15.92 -1.81 8.36
C GLU A 60 -17.10 -1.11 7.68
N THR A 61 -18.30 -1.69 7.80
CA THR A 61 -19.51 -1.11 7.21
C THR A 61 -19.92 0.16 7.95
N LEU A 62 -19.90 0.13 9.30
CA LEU A 62 -20.14 1.31 10.11
C LEU A 62 -19.11 2.42 9.86
N ALA A 63 -17.84 2.08 9.65
CA ALA A 63 -16.77 3.03 9.36
C ALA A 63 -16.79 3.58 7.89
N GLY A 64 -17.68 3.08 7.03
CA GLY A 64 -17.72 3.46 5.62
C GLY A 64 -16.55 2.91 4.79
N VAL A 65 -15.73 2.02 5.35
CA VAL A 65 -14.64 1.30 4.64
C VAL A 65 -15.22 0.32 3.62
N ARG A 66 -16.36 -0.28 3.97
CA ARG A 66 -17.14 -1.19 3.12
C ARG A 66 -18.54 -0.60 2.91
N ARG A 67 -19.00 -0.57 1.67
CA ARG A 67 -20.39 -0.18 1.37
C ARG A 67 -21.35 -1.30 1.77
N PRO A 68 -22.45 -0.98 2.46
CA PRO A 68 -23.47 -1.98 2.76
C PRO A 68 -24.14 -2.48 1.47
N ALA A 69 -24.45 -3.79 1.40
CA ALA A 69 -25.22 -4.37 0.30
C ALA A 69 -26.73 -4.02 0.43
N ALA A 70 -27.21 -3.80 1.67
CA ALA A 70 -28.55 -3.33 1.98
C ALA A 70 -28.51 -2.43 3.20
N GLY A 71 -29.50 -1.53 3.33
CA GLY A 71 -29.60 -0.58 4.43
C GLY A 71 -28.69 0.65 4.28
N SER A 72 -28.52 1.40 5.37
CA SER A 72 -27.72 2.62 5.38
C SER A 72 -27.08 2.89 6.73
N VAL A 73 -25.99 3.66 6.73
CA VAL A 73 -25.32 4.20 7.91
C VAL A 73 -25.38 5.71 7.83
N ALA A 74 -25.87 6.36 8.87
CA ALA A 74 -25.86 7.81 9.01
C ALA A 74 -25.11 8.20 10.29
N TYR A 75 -24.48 9.39 10.24
CA TYR A 75 -23.84 9.98 11.41
C TYR A 75 -24.69 11.18 11.86
N ASP A 76 -25.14 11.16 13.12
CA ASP A 76 -25.91 12.25 13.71
C ASP A 76 -24.99 13.45 13.98
N GLY A 77 -25.44 14.64 13.55
CA GLY A 77 -24.60 15.85 13.58
C GLY A 77 -23.76 16.07 12.31
N GLY A 78 -23.88 15.17 11.33
CA GLY A 78 -23.06 15.13 10.13
C GLY A 78 -21.61 14.72 10.46
N PRO A 79 -20.79 14.33 9.49
CA PRO A 79 -19.35 14.32 9.66
C PRO A 79 -18.85 15.78 9.61
N ALA A 80 -19.43 16.66 10.40
CA ALA A 80 -19.27 18.13 10.35
C ALA A 80 -17.85 18.44 10.69
N ASP A 81 -16.91 18.09 11.03
CA ASP A 81 -15.47 18.24 11.16
C ASP A 81 -14.77 16.88 11.42
N GLY A 82 -15.56 15.81 11.53
CA GLY A 82 -15.13 14.53 12.01
C GLY A 82 -14.65 13.61 10.89
N THR A 83 -13.38 13.54 10.70
CA THR A 83 -12.76 12.38 10.08
C THR A 83 -13.17 11.15 10.87
N VAL A 84 -13.55 10.09 10.17
CA VAL A 84 -13.65 8.76 10.76
C VAL A 84 -12.25 8.20 10.89
N GLY A 85 -11.84 7.78 12.08
CA GLY A 85 -10.62 7.02 12.32
C GLY A 85 -10.91 5.52 12.25
N PHE A 86 -10.08 4.75 11.55
CA PHE A 86 -10.20 3.30 11.45
C PHE A 86 -8.87 2.61 11.66
N VAL A 87 -8.78 1.78 12.70
CA VAL A 87 -7.60 0.97 13.02
C VAL A 87 -7.94 -0.50 12.76
N PRO A 88 -7.35 -1.13 11.74
CA PRO A 88 -7.55 -2.55 11.46
C PRO A 88 -6.85 -3.44 12.49
N GLN A 89 -7.17 -4.74 12.45
CA GLN A 89 -6.59 -5.74 13.34
C GLN A 89 -5.07 -5.82 13.19
N ASP A 90 -4.55 -5.79 11.95
CA ASP A 90 -3.11 -5.77 11.69
C ASP A 90 -2.49 -4.38 11.91
N ASP A 91 -1.22 -4.36 12.36
CA ASP A 91 -0.45 -3.12 12.54
C ASP A 91 0.08 -2.61 11.21
N ILE A 92 -0.77 -1.89 10.48
CA ILE A 92 -0.49 -1.36 9.14
C ILE A 92 0.28 -0.04 9.23
N ILE A 93 1.61 -0.11 9.39
CA ILE A 93 2.47 1.05 9.56
C ILE A 93 3.87 0.78 8.97
N HIS A 94 4.56 1.79 8.45
CA HIS A 94 5.93 1.65 7.94
C HIS A 94 6.89 1.27 9.05
N ARG A 95 7.60 0.16 8.90
CA ARG A 95 8.48 -0.42 9.94
C ARG A 95 9.89 0.15 9.93
N GLU A 96 10.33 0.71 8.83
CA GLU A 96 11.70 1.18 8.59
C GLU A 96 11.98 2.54 9.23
N LEU A 97 10.94 3.35 9.40
CA LEU A 97 11.07 4.71 9.91
C LEU A 97 10.96 4.78 11.43
N PRO A 98 11.63 5.76 12.10
CA PRO A 98 11.35 6.12 13.47
C PRO A 98 9.87 6.50 13.63
N LEU A 99 9.32 6.25 14.83
CA LEU A 99 7.91 6.50 15.11
C LEU A 99 7.52 7.97 14.86
N GLU A 100 8.30 8.90 15.37
CA GLU A 100 8.03 10.34 15.17
C GLU A 100 8.02 10.71 13.69
N ARG A 101 8.97 10.20 12.89
CA ARG A 101 9.05 10.45 11.45
C ARG A 101 7.85 9.91 10.73
N THR A 102 7.41 8.68 11.07
CA THR A 102 6.22 8.05 10.53
C THR A 102 4.98 8.90 10.79
N LEU A 103 4.79 9.35 12.04
CA LEU A 103 3.67 10.21 12.42
C LEU A 103 3.75 11.58 11.74
N ARG A 104 4.93 12.15 11.59
CA ARG A 104 5.14 13.45 10.92
C ARG A 104 4.78 13.39 9.44
N HIS A 105 5.16 12.31 8.71
CA HIS A 105 4.73 12.09 7.32
C HIS A 105 3.22 11.88 7.22
N ALA A 106 2.63 11.07 8.10
CA ALA A 106 1.20 10.84 8.15
C ALA A 106 0.41 12.14 8.44
N ALA A 107 0.88 12.95 9.39
CA ALA A 107 0.28 14.24 9.71
C ALA A 107 0.28 15.21 8.52
N ARG A 108 1.40 15.31 7.79
CA ARG A 108 1.50 16.16 6.59
C ARG A 108 0.55 15.76 5.46
N LEU A 109 0.15 14.49 5.39
CA LEU A 109 -0.81 13.97 4.40
C LEU A 109 -2.27 14.14 4.84
N ARG A 110 -2.54 14.25 6.16
CA ARG A 110 -3.88 14.19 6.74
C ARG A 110 -4.37 15.51 7.33
N LEU A 111 -3.46 16.33 7.86
CA LEU A 111 -3.81 17.64 8.42
C LEU A 111 -4.13 18.65 7.30
N PRO A 112 -4.91 19.70 7.62
CA PRO A 112 -5.24 20.75 6.66
C PRO A 112 -4.00 21.33 5.96
N PRO A 113 -4.13 21.79 4.71
CA PRO A 113 -3.00 22.33 3.95
C PRO A 113 -2.32 23.53 4.63
N GLU A 114 -3.06 24.27 5.46
CA GLU A 114 -2.61 25.46 6.18
C GLU A 114 -1.76 25.12 7.41
N ALA A 115 -1.76 23.85 7.86
CA ALA A 115 -0.98 23.42 9.03
C ALA A 115 0.51 23.66 8.82
N THR A 116 1.09 24.45 9.70
CA THR A 116 2.52 24.78 9.70
C THR A 116 3.37 23.59 10.17
N PRO A 117 4.68 23.57 9.90
CA PRO A 117 5.57 22.54 10.46
C PRO A 117 5.53 22.48 12.00
N ALA A 118 5.31 23.62 12.67
CA ALA A 118 5.17 23.70 14.12
C ALA A 118 3.86 23.05 14.60
N ASP A 119 2.75 23.24 13.88
CA ASP A 119 1.48 22.59 14.18
C ASP A 119 1.57 21.07 14.02
N VAL A 120 2.25 20.61 12.97
CA VAL A 120 2.52 19.18 12.76
C VAL A 120 3.35 18.61 13.92
N ALA A 121 4.43 19.28 14.31
CA ALA A 121 5.29 18.84 15.41
C ALA A 121 4.53 18.79 16.75
N ARG A 122 3.79 19.85 17.08
CA ARG A 122 2.93 19.90 18.27
C ARG A 122 1.93 18.77 18.29
N ARG A 123 1.22 18.53 17.16
CA ARG A 123 0.22 17.47 17.07
C ARG A 123 0.81 16.07 17.22
N VAL A 124 2.00 15.83 16.67
CA VAL A 124 2.71 14.56 16.83
C VAL A 124 3.10 14.35 18.31
N ALA A 125 3.64 15.38 18.97
CA ALA A 125 3.99 15.31 20.39
C ALA A 125 2.76 15.05 21.28
N GLU A 126 1.64 15.75 21.05
CA GLU A 126 0.36 15.51 21.77
C GLU A 126 -0.08 14.05 21.65
N VAL A 127 -0.02 13.47 20.46
CA VAL A 127 -0.45 12.08 20.22
C VAL A 127 0.51 11.07 20.84
N LEU A 128 1.83 11.33 20.76
CA LEU A 128 2.82 10.47 21.43
C LEU A 128 2.61 10.45 22.94
N ALA A 129 2.43 11.63 23.57
CA ALA A 129 2.16 11.75 25.00
C ALA A 129 0.85 11.04 25.40
N ALA A 130 -0.24 11.24 24.65
CA ALA A 130 -1.52 10.60 24.93
C ALA A 130 -1.45 9.07 24.93
N LEU A 131 -0.55 8.50 24.13
CA LEU A 131 -0.35 7.04 23.99
C LEU A 131 0.87 6.52 24.76
N ARG A 132 1.56 7.38 25.52
CA ARG A 132 2.80 7.07 26.27
C ARG A 132 3.86 6.42 25.38
N LEU A 133 4.13 7.08 24.25
CA LEU A 133 5.13 6.67 23.27
C LEU A 133 6.26 7.70 23.11
N ASP A 134 6.35 8.69 24.00
CA ASP A 134 7.35 9.78 23.95
C ASP A 134 8.78 9.24 23.94
N GLU A 135 9.08 8.30 24.85
CA GLU A 135 10.40 7.67 24.95
C GLU A 135 10.74 6.76 23.75
N ARG A 136 9.76 6.47 22.90
CA ARG A 136 9.91 5.64 21.70
C ARG A 136 9.91 6.43 20.40
N ALA A 137 9.88 7.75 20.48
CA ALA A 137 9.77 8.64 19.31
C ALA A 137 10.84 8.37 18.24
N ASP A 138 12.09 8.16 18.66
CA ASP A 138 13.23 7.92 17.77
C ASP A 138 13.46 6.43 17.43
N VAL A 139 12.67 5.52 18.02
CA VAL A 139 12.80 4.08 17.77
C VAL A 139 12.13 3.71 16.44
N PRO A 140 12.81 2.97 15.53
CA PRO A 140 12.19 2.43 14.34
C PRO A 140 10.95 1.58 14.69
N VAL A 141 9.84 1.79 13.98
CA VAL A 141 8.58 1.09 14.27
C VAL A 141 8.71 -0.43 14.26
N GLY A 142 9.60 -0.97 13.41
CA GLY A 142 9.88 -2.40 13.36
C GLY A 142 10.54 -2.98 14.62
N ARG A 143 11.13 -2.11 15.47
CA ARG A 143 11.76 -2.50 16.75
C ARG A 143 10.87 -2.31 17.98
N LEU A 144 9.69 -1.73 17.79
CA LEU A 144 8.68 -1.58 18.84
C LEU A 144 8.13 -2.96 19.24
N SER A 145 7.79 -3.12 20.53
CA SER A 145 7.01 -4.27 21.00
C SER A 145 5.64 -4.34 20.32
N GLY A 146 4.97 -5.50 20.39
CA GLY A 146 3.62 -5.64 19.82
C GLY A 146 2.65 -4.57 20.31
N GLY A 147 2.63 -4.33 21.64
CA GLY A 147 1.77 -3.32 22.25
C GLY A 147 2.13 -1.87 21.87
N GLU A 148 3.43 -1.54 21.83
CA GLU A 148 3.90 -0.22 21.37
C GLU A 148 3.53 0.00 19.89
N ARG A 149 3.67 -1.03 19.05
CA ARG A 149 3.34 -0.96 17.63
C ARG A 149 1.83 -0.80 17.40
N LYS A 150 0.99 -1.50 18.18
CA LYS A 150 -0.46 -1.31 18.16
C LYS A 150 -0.83 0.13 18.52
N ARG A 151 -0.25 0.68 19.60
CA ARG A 151 -0.45 2.09 19.98
C ARG A 151 0.07 3.04 18.90
N ALA A 152 1.19 2.74 18.25
CA ALA A 152 1.70 3.52 17.12
C ALA A 152 0.74 3.50 15.91
N SER A 153 0.06 2.39 15.63
CA SER A 153 -0.97 2.31 14.60
C SER A 153 -2.19 3.16 14.94
N ILE A 154 -2.59 3.18 16.22
CA ILE A 154 -3.64 4.06 16.76
C ILE A 154 -3.22 5.54 16.65
N ALA A 155 -1.96 5.86 16.96
CA ALA A 155 -1.41 7.21 16.88
C ALA A 155 -1.61 7.86 15.51
N VAL A 156 -1.44 7.09 14.43
CA VAL A 156 -1.63 7.58 13.05
C VAL A 156 -3.05 8.09 12.81
N GLU A 157 -4.07 7.44 13.36
CA GLU A 157 -5.46 7.85 13.19
C GLU A 157 -5.83 9.02 14.13
N LEU A 158 -5.27 9.07 15.33
CA LEU A 158 -5.50 10.14 16.28
C LEU A 158 -4.96 11.50 15.81
N LEU A 159 -4.03 11.54 14.85
CA LEU A 159 -3.50 12.79 14.28
C LEU A 159 -4.61 13.73 13.80
N THR A 160 -5.72 13.20 13.30
CA THR A 160 -6.84 13.98 12.73
C THR A 160 -7.92 14.34 13.73
N ARG A 161 -7.81 13.97 15.01
CA ARG A 161 -8.86 14.10 16.03
C ARG A 161 -10.21 13.61 15.50
N PRO A 162 -10.37 12.31 15.24
CA PRO A 162 -11.60 11.78 14.67
C PRO A 162 -12.78 11.98 15.63
N GLY A 163 -13.95 12.36 15.11
CA GLY A 163 -15.19 12.43 15.89
C GLY A 163 -15.73 11.03 16.21
N VAL A 164 -15.47 10.06 15.33
CA VAL A 164 -15.81 8.64 15.52
C VAL A 164 -14.58 7.78 15.25
N PHE A 165 -14.31 6.84 16.14
CA PHE A 165 -13.10 6.03 16.13
C PHE A 165 -13.44 4.54 16.17
N PHE A 166 -13.10 3.82 15.09
CA PHE A 166 -13.32 2.39 14.94
C PHE A 166 -12.04 1.61 15.12
N LEU A 167 -12.05 0.55 15.94
CA LEU A 167 -10.87 -0.28 16.22
C LEU A 167 -11.25 -1.77 16.12
N ASP A 168 -10.54 -2.48 15.25
CA ASP A 168 -10.72 -3.92 15.10
C ASP A 168 -9.74 -4.66 16.01
N GLU A 169 -10.25 -5.34 17.02
CA GLU A 169 -9.52 -6.10 18.04
C GLU A 169 -8.28 -5.35 18.62
N PRO A 170 -8.43 -4.13 19.18
CA PRO A 170 -7.30 -3.30 19.58
C PRO A 170 -6.46 -3.91 20.70
N THR A 171 -7.02 -4.80 21.51
CA THR A 171 -6.38 -5.45 22.66
C THR A 171 -5.84 -6.86 22.35
N SER A 172 -6.11 -7.38 21.16
CA SER A 172 -5.67 -8.72 20.75
C SER A 172 -4.14 -8.84 20.74
N GLY A 173 -3.61 -9.90 21.37
CA GLY A 173 -2.17 -10.16 21.45
C GLY A 173 -1.39 -9.23 22.38
N LEU A 174 -2.08 -8.39 23.18
CA LEU A 174 -1.46 -7.54 24.19
C LEU A 174 -1.41 -8.25 25.55
N ASP A 175 -0.38 -7.90 26.34
CA ASP A 175 -0.36 -8.21 27.75
C ASP A 175 -1.58 -7.59 28.46
N PRO A 176 -2.22 -8.27 29.44
CA PRO A 176 -3.41 -7.76 30.12
C PRO A 176 -3.24 -6.37 30.71
N ALA A 177 -2.07 -6.03 31.26
CA ALA A 177 -1.82 -4.70 31.81
C ALA A 177 -1.82 -3.62 30.72
N ILE A 178 -1.22 -3.92 29.56
CA ILE A 178 -1.17 -3.02 28.39
C ILE A 178 -2.56 -2.88 27.78
N ALA A 179 -3.35 -3.95 27.71
CA ALA A 179 -4.73 -3.91 27.21
C ALA A 179 -5.59 -2.98 28.06
N VAL A 180 -5.51 -3.11 29.40
CA VAL A 180 -6.22 -2.21 30.34
C VAL A 180 -5.80 -0.75 30.16
N GLU A 181 -4.54 -0.49 29.94
CA GLU A 181 -4.02 0.86 29.72
C GLU A 181 -4.55 1.46 28.41
N LEU A 182 -4.56 0.67 27.33
CA LEU A 182 -5.12 1.10 26.05
C LEU A 182 -6.59 1.46 26.18
N LEU A 183 -7.39 0.63 26.89
CA LEU A 183 -8.81 0.92 27.11
C LEU A 183 -9.02 2.20 27.94
N ARG A 184 -8.14 2.51 28.90
CA ARG A 184 -8.18 3.79 29.62
C ARG A 184 -7.95 4.98 28.67
N VAL A 185 -7.01 4.85 27.74
CA VAL A 185 -6.79 5.89 26.72
C VAL A 185 -8.02 6.06 25.83
N LEU A 186 -8.63 4.95 25.38
CA LEU A 186 -9.86 5.00 24.57
C LEU A 186 -11.02 5.61 25.34
N ARG A 187 -11.15 5.29 26.65
CA ARG A 187 -12.14 5.93 27.52
C ARG A 187 -11.92 7.43 27.64
N ALA A 188 -10.69 7.86 27.89
CA ALA A 188 -10.36 9.29 27.96
C ALA A 188 -10.67 10.04 26.65
N LEU A 189 -10.50 9.40 25.49
CA LEU A 189 -10.92 9.97 24.20
C LEU A 189 -12.45 10.09 24.11
N ALA A 190 -13.19 9.10 24.62
CA ALA A 190 -14.64 9.14 24.64
C ALA A 190 -15.18 10.22 25.61
N ASP A 191 -14.55 10.36 26.78
CA ASP A 191 -14.87 11.42 27.74
C ASP A 191 -14.57 12.82 27.16
N ALA A 192 -13.59 12.92 26.26
CA ALA A 192 -13.29 14.15 25.50
C ALA A 192 -14.24 14.37 24.31
N GLY A 193 -15.24 13.49 24.10
CA GLY A 193 -16.28 13.63 23.10
C GLY A 193 -16.13 12.76 21.83
N THR A 194 -15.08 11.95 21.68
CA THR A 194 -14.93 11.01 20.56
C THR A 194 -15.83 9.79 20.77
N THR A 195 -16.64 9.38 19.79
CA THR A 195 -17.37 8.11 19.84
C THR A 195 -16.42 6.96 19.47
N VAL A 196 -16.34 5.94 20.31
CA VAL A 196 -15.41 4.80 20.12
C VAL A 196 -16.20 3.53 19.90
N VAL A 197 -15.95 2.82 18.80
CA VAL A 197 -16.53 1.51 18.51
C VAL A 197 -15.40 0.51 18.31
N LEU A 198 -15.36 -0.54 19.09
CA LEU A 198 -14.32 -1.56 19.00
C LEU A 198 -14.92 -2.96 18.88
N THR A 199 -14.21 -3.85 18.19
CA THR A 199 -14.47 -5.30 18.28
C THR A 199 -13.56 -5.91 19.33
N THR A 200 -14.04 -6.89 20.07
CA THR A 200 -13.21 -7.65 21.00
C THR A 200 -13.77 -9.06 21.20
N HIS A 201 -12.90 -9.96 21.62
CA HIS A 201 -13.27 -11.27 22.15
C HIS A 201 -12.94 -11.38 23.66
N GLN A 202 -12.39 -10.33 24.27
CA GLN A 202 -12.03 -10.29 25.69
C GLN A 202 -13.17 -9.66 26.51
N VAL A 203 -13.68 -10.40 27.48
CA VAL A 203 -14.80 -9.96 28.31
C VAL A 203 -14.43 -8.78 29.21
N THR A 204 -13.19 -8.77 29.71
CA THR A 204 -12.67 -7.66 30.52
C THR A 204 -12.71 -6.30 29.80
N ASP A 205 -12.69 -6.31 28.47
CA ASP A 205 -12.82 -5.11 27.67
C ASP A 205 -14.28 -4.62 27.67
N VAL A 206 -15.23 -5.57 27.56
CA VAL A 206 -16.67 -5.28 27.45
C VAL A 206 -17.20 -4.59 28.70
N ASP A 207 -16.77 -5.04 29.88
CA ASP A 207 -17.22 -4.47 31.16
C ASP A 207 -16.80 -3.00 31.36
N ARG A 208 -15.87 -2.51 30.52
CA ARG A 208 -15.40 -1.11 30.53
C ARG A 208 -16.09 -0.23 29.48
N CYS A 209 -16.96 -0.82 28.68
CA CYS A 209 -17.71 -0.12 27.64
C CYS A 209 -19.07 0.34 28.14
N ASP A 210 -19.59 1.41 27.56
CA ASP A 210 -20.93 1.91 27.87
C ASP A 210 -22.02 1.00 27.30
N ARG A 211 -21.70 0.40 26.12
CA ARG A 211 -22.63 -0.45 25.38
C ARG A 211 -21.93 -1.66 24.78
N VAL A 212 -22.66 -2.76 24.69
CA VAL A 212 -22.25 -3.97 24.00
C VAL A 212 -23.25 -4.32 22.91
N VAL A 213 -22.73 -4.70 21.76
CA VAL A 213 -23.46 -5.23 20.60
C VAL A 213 -23.05 -6.69 20.42
N VAL A 214 -24.00 -7.60 20.51
CA VAL A 214 -23.78 -9.05 20.40
C VAL A 214 -24.30 -9.55 19.07
N LEU A 215 -23.44 -10.20 18.29
CA LEU A 215 -23.80 -10.80 17.00
C LEU A 215 -23.93 -12.31 17.09
N THR A 216 -24.96 -12.87 16.46
CA THR A 216 -25.07 -14.31 16.23
C THR A 216 -24.07 -14.79 15.18
N ARG A 217 -23.85 -16.10 15.07
CA ARG A 217 -22.99 -16.72 14.03
C ARG A 217 -23.45 -16.40 12.60
N GLN A 218 -24.73 -16.12 12.39
CA GLN A 218 -25.33 -15.75 11.09
C GLN A 218 -25.30 -14.25 10.80
N GLY A 219 -24.63 -13.45 11.65
CA GLY A 219 -24.51 -12.01 11.46
C GLY A 219 -25.79 -11.23 11.74
N ARG A 220 -26.65 -11.73 12.63
CA ARG A 220 -27.85 -11.04 13.14
C ARG A 220 -27.59 -10.42 14.51
N LEU A 221 -28.33 -9.38 14.84
CA LEU A 221 -28.24 -8.71 16.13
C LEU A 221 -28.96 -9.53 17.22
N ALA A 222 -28.20 -10.07 18.18
CA ALA A 222 -28.75 -10.78 19.31
C ALA A 222 -29.07 -9.86 20.49
N TYR A 223 -28.29 -8.77 20.68
CA TYR A 223 -28.48 -7.80 21.74
C TYR A 223 -27.72 -6.50 21.42
N ALA A 224 -28.26 -5.37 21.88
CA ALA A 224 -27.58 -4.07 21.89
C ALA A 224 -28.05 -3.26 23.11
N GLY A 225 -27.17 -3.07 24.09
CA GLY A 225 -27.49 -2.37 25.34
C GLY A 225 -26.30 -2.30 26.27
N THR A 226 -26.53 -2.04 27.56
CA THR A 226 -25.44 -2.02 28.55
C THR A 226 -24.88 -3.41 28.82
N PRO A 227 -23.61 -3.55 29.25
CA PRO A 227 -23.03 -4.86 29.61
C PRO A 227 -23.82 -5.57 30.74
N ALA A 228 -24.35 -4.81 31.70
CA ALA A 228 -25.22 -5.35 32.77
C ALA A 228 -26.52 -5.92 32.19
N GLY A 229 -27.23 -5.15 31.36
CA GLY A 229 -28.45 -5.62 30.71
C GLY A 229 -28.21 -6.82 29.78
N ALA A 230 -27.03 -6.95 29.17
CA ALA A 230 -26.69 -8.15 28.41
C ALA A 230 -26.59 -9.38 29.29
N ARG A 231 -25.96 -9.27 30.49
CA ARG A 231 -25.91 -10.39 31.45
C ARG A 231 -27.30 -10.84 31.87
N ASP A 232 -28.17 -9.91 32.19
CA ASP A 232 -29.56 -10.18 32.59
C ASP A 232 -30.34 -10.81 31.41
N PHE A 233 -30.21 -10.27 30.20
CA PHE A 233 -30.91 -10.78 29.01
C PHE A 233 -30.54 -12.21 28.64
N PHE A 234 -29.24 -12.56 28.72
CA PHE A 234 -28.76 -13.91 28.41
C PHE A 234 -28.82 -14.85 29.63
N GLY A 235 -29.11 -14.35 30.83
CA GLY A 235 -29.12 -15.12 32.06
C GLY A 235 -27.73 -15.60 32.51
N LEU A 236 -26.71 -14.75 32.31
CA LEU A 236 -25.29 -15.10 32.52
C LEU A 236 -24.69 -14.31 33.70
N ARG A 237 -23.78 -14.95 34.45
CA ARG A 237 -22.97 -14.27 35.46
C ARG A 237 -21.83 -13.46 34.83
N SER A 238 -21.30 -13.95 33.72
CA SER A 238 -20.24 -13.32 32.97
C SER A 238 -20.51 -13.39 31.45
N LEU A 239 -20.23 -12.30 30.73
CA LEU A 239 -20.32 -12.29 29.26
C LEU A 239 -19.28 -13.18 28.56
N ALA A 240 -18.34 -13.80 29.32
CA ALA A 240 -17.45 -14.84 28.79
C ALA A 240 -18.21 -16.04 28.21
N GLU A 241 -19.34 -16.34 28.81
CA GLU A 241 -20.20 -17.49 28.46
C GLU A 241 -21.19 -17.18 27.32
N VAL A 242 -21.24 -15.92 26.85
CA VAL A 242 -22.21 -15.51 25.84
C VAL A 242 -22.08 -16.32 24.53
N HIS A 243 -20.86 -16.70 24.17
CA HIS A 243 -20.62 -17.49 22.97
C HIS A 243 -21.21 -18.89 23.07
N LEU A 244 -21.03 -19.54 24.23
CA LEU A 244 -21.63 -20.85 24.53
C LEU A 244 -23.15 -20.75 24.50
N ARG A 245 -23.68 -19.71 25.15
CA ARG A 245 -25.13 -19.47 25.20
C ARG A 245 -25.77 -19.23 23.85
N LEU A 246 -25.05 -18.53 22.94
CA LEU A 246 -25.49 -18.33 21.56
C LEU A 246 -25.45 -19.61 20.74
N ASP A 247 -24.47 -20.48 20.98
CA ASP A 247 -24.29 -21.75 20.26
C ASP A 247 -25.21 -22.89 20.75
N GLU A 248 -25.79 -22.79 21.95
CA GLU A 248 -26.82 -23.72 22.46
C GLU A 248 -28.10 -23.66 21.62
N GLU A 249 -28.38 -22.54 20.97
CA GLU A 249 -29.58 -22.34 20.17
C GLU A 249 -29.29 -22.59 18.70
N THR A 250 -29.96 -23.60 18.14
CA THR A 250 -29.74 -24.03 16.75
C THR A 250 -30.47 -23.12 15.75
N ASP A 251 -31.59 -22.51 16.15
CA ASP A 251 -32.36 -21.59 15.31
C ASP A 251 -31.75 -20.19 15.32
N PRO A 252 -31.26 -19.67 14.20
CA PRO A 252 -30.64 -18.35 14.12
C PRO A 252 -31.59 -17.18 14.39
N ALA A 253 -32.90 -17.38 14.41
CA ALA A 253 -33.89 -16.34 14.63
C ALA A 253 -34.21 -16.11 16.11
N VAL A 254 -34.01 -17.10 16.99
CA VAL A 254 -34.43 -17.07 18.38
C VAL A 254 -33.92 -15.86 19.16
N TRP A 255 -32.61 -15.60 19.10
CA TRP A 255 -32.02 -14.46 19.83
C TRP A 255 -32.43 -13.08 19.27
N PRO A 256 -32.42 -12.86 17.94
CA PRO A 256 -32.95 -11.62 17.36
C PRO A 256 -34.40 -11.37 17.68
N ASP A 257 -35.25 -12.42 17.64
CA ASP A 257 -36.68 -12.29 17.95
C ASP A 257 -36.91 -12.00 19.44
N ARG A 258 -36.20 -12.69 20.34
CA ARG A 258 -36.20 -12.40 21.78
C ARG A 258 -35.76 -10.97 22.06
N PHE A 259 -34.71 -10.50 21.41
CA PHE A 259 -34.24 -9.13 21.58
C PHE A 259 -35.26 -8.10 21.07
N THR A 260 -35.91 -8.38 19.94
CA THR A 260 -36.98 -7.52 19.40
C THR A 260 -38.15 -7.41 20.40
N ALA A 261 -38.58 -8.54 20.97
CA ALA A 261 -39.61 -8.57 22.00
C ALA A 261 -39.17 -7.84 23.28
N HIS A 262 -37.94 -8.05 23.74
CA HIS A 262 -37.39 -7.36 24.92
C HIS A 262 -37.37 -5.84 24.73
N ARG A 263 -36.95 -5.38 23.55
CA ARG A 263 -36.90 -3.97 23.18
C ARG A 263 -38.27 -3.32 23.05
N ALA A 264 -39.29 -4.10 22.66
CA ALA A 264 -40.68 -3.64 22.62
C ALA A 264 -41.28 -3.49 24.03
N ALA A 265 -40.86 -4.35 24.97
CA ALA A 265 -41.32 -4.32 26.38
C ALA A 265 -40.64 -3.20 27.20
N ASP A 266 -39.39 -2.87 26.90
CA ASP A 266 -38.63 -1.81 27.59
C ASP A 266 -37.95 -0.90 26.53
N PRO A 267 -38.71 0.06 25.95
CA PRO A 267 -38.17 0.95 24.94
C PRO A 267 -37.12 1.88 25.56
N PRO A 268 -35.91 1.98 25.00
CA PRO A 268 -34.86 2.87 25.52
C PRO A 268 -35.38 4.30 25.55
N ALA A 269 -35.25 4.97 26.70
CA ALA A 269 -35.61 6.37 26.85
C ALA A 269 -34.78 7.23 25.87
N GLY A 270 -35.46 7.82 24.89
CA GLY A 270 -34.88 8.69 23.87
C GLY A 270 -34.37 7.93 22.65
N THR A 271 -35.26 7.43 21.80
CA THR A 271 -34.95 7.11 20.42
C THR A 271 -34.64 8.42 19.69
N PRO A 272 -33.42 8.62 19.17
CA PRO A 272 -33.16 9.71 18.24
C PRO A 272 -34.10 9.54 17.05
N HIS A 273 -34.86 10.57 16.71
CA HIS A 273 -35.65 10.61 15.49
C HIS A 273 -34.67 10.40 14.29
N PRO A 274 -35.03 9.57 13.29
CA PRO A 274 -34.27 9.53 12.09
C PRO A 274 -34.15 10.95 11.54
N PRO A 275 -32.95 11.41 11.14
CA PRO A 275 -32.80 12.74 10.61
C PRO A 275 -33.73 12.89 9.42
N SER A 276 -34.65 13.89 9.49
CA SER A 276 -35.58 14.25 8.41
C SER A 276 -34.80 14.91 7.28
N GLY A 277 -34.13 14.12 6.48
CA GLY A 277 -33.38 14.53 5.31
C GLY A 277 -32.83 13.31 4.61
N THR A 278 -33.30 13.06 3.41
CA THR A 278 -32.63 12.15 2.45
C THR A 278 -31.24 12.70 2.15
N ALA A 279 -30.27 12.32 2.98
CA ALA A 279 -28.88 12.62 2.70
C ALA A 279 -28.49 11.82 1.46
N ASP A 280 -28.30 12.56 0.38
CA ASP A 280 -27.79 12.11 -0.90
C ASP A 280 -26.50 11.31 -0.64
N GLN A 281 -26.52 9.98 -0.88
CA GLN A 281 -25.43 9.03 -0.60
C GLN A 281 -24.18 9.25 -1.46
N GLY A 282 -24.06 10.41 -2.08
CA GLY A 282 -23.09 10.75 -3.13
C GLY A 282 -21.91 11.62 -2.74
N SER A 283 -21.68 12.05 -1.50
CA SER A 283 -20.47 12.87 -1.21
C SER A 283 -20.26 13.29 0.23
N ALA A 284 -20.48 12.44 1.22
CA ALA A 284 -20.16 12.73 2.62
C ALA A 284 -18.65 12.58 2.93
N GLY A 285 -17.80 13.11 2.09
CA GLY A 285 -16.44 13.49 2.44
C GLY A 285 -16.45 15.00 2.63
N ALA A 286 -16.62 15.48 3.88
CA ALA A 286 -16.48 16.89 4.17
C ALA A 286 -15.25 17.45 3.45
N ARG A 287 -15.43 18.54 2.73
CA ARG A 287 -14.39 19.27 2.00
C ARG A 287 -13.44 19.99 2.96
N ARG A 288 -12.76 19.25 3.84
CA ARG A 288 -11.49 19.74 4.36
C ARG A 288 -10.58 19.92 3.15
N GLY A 289 -9.91 21.06 3.05
CA GLY A 289 -9.03 21.36 1.93
C GLY A 289 -8.09 20.18 1.70
N ARG A 290 -8.39 19.37 0.67
CA ARG A 290 -7.58 18.17 0.37
C ARG A 290 -6.18 18.62 0.06
N VAL A 291 -5.20 18.03 0.69
CA VAL A 291 -3.78 18.28 0.40
C VAL A 291 -3.56 18.19 -1.11
N GLY A 292 -3.00 19.25 -1.71
CA GLY A 292 -2.78 19.36 -3.15
C GLY A 292 -1.91 18.22 -3.69
N ARG A 293 -2.08 17.86 -4.97
CA ARG A 293 -1.36 16.75 -5.61
C ARG A 293 0.16 16.88 -5.49
N LEU A 294 0.69 18.08 -5.70
CA LEU A 294 2.13 18.36 -5.61
C LEU A 294 2.66 18.16 -4.20
N ARG A 295 1.94 18.64 -3.17
CA ARG A 295 2.32 18.45 -1.77
C ARG A 295 2.27 16.97 -1.38
N GLN A 296 1.23 16.21 -1.83
CA GLN A 296 1.17 14.77 -1.63
C GLN A 296 2.40 14.08 -2.26
N TRP A 297 2.70 14.41 -3.51
CA TRP A 297 3.87 13.88 -4.21
C TRP A 297 5.18 14.19 -3.45
N ALA A 298 5.39 15.42 -3.03
CA ALA A 298 6.61 15.81 -2.32
C ALA A 298 6.76 15.08 -0.97
N VAL A 299 5.67 14.96 -0.17
CA VAL A 299 5.70 14.24 1.11
C VAL A 299 5.96 12.76 0.90
N LEU A 300 5.31 12.13 -0.09
CA LEU A 300 5.49 10.71 -0.41
C LEU A 300 6.89 10.43 -0.96
N THR A 301 7.44 11.32 -1.78
CA THR A 301 8.81 11.23 -2.29
C THR A 301 9.83 11.31 -1.15
N ALA A 302 9.70 12.31 -0.26
CA ALA A 302 10.57 12.44 0.90
C ALA A 302 10.51 11.20 1.82
N ARG A 303 9.31 10.69 2.07
CA ARG A 303 9.12 9.45 2.84
C ARG A 303 9.77 8.25 2.19
N ASN A 304 9.54 8.02 0.89
CA ASN A 304 10.12 6.90 0.16
C ASN A 304 11.64 6.98 0.13
N ALA A 305 12.22 8.18 -0.08
CA ALA A 305 13.66 8.39 -0.03
C ALA A 305 14.25 8.05 1.35
N GLU A 306 13.57 8.46 2.43
CA GLU A 306 13.99 8.13 3.79
C GLU A 306 13.89 6.64 4.08
N ILE A 307 12.84 5.95 3.61
CA ILE A 307 12.68 4.48 3.73
C ILE A 307 13.84 3.76 3.03
N VAL A 308 14.12 4.12 1.77
CA VAL A 308 15.22 3.50 0.99
C VAL A 308 16.57 3.75 1.67
N ALA A 309 16.86 4.98 2.12
CA ALA A 309 18.12 5.33 2.75
C ALA A 309 18.35 4.61 4.10
N ARG A 310 17.27 4.26 4.82
CA ARG A 310 17.36 3.57 6.12
C ARG A 310 17.34 2.04 6.04
N ASN A 311 16.83 1.49 4.95
CA ASN A 311 16.78 0.04 4.77
C ASN A 311 18.13 -0.49 4.25
N ARG A 312 18.98 -0.92 5.21
CA ARG A 312 20.34 -1.42 4.92
C ARG A 312 20.35 -2.59 3.94
N LEU A 313 19.37 -3.49 4.04
CA LEU A 313 19.27 -4.65 3.14
C LEU A 313 18.94 -4.20 1.71
N THR A 314 17.98 -3.29 1.56
CA THR A 314 17.65 -2.72 0.26
C THR A 314 18.87 -2.01 -0.33
N LEU A 315 19.58 -1.19 0.43
CA LEU A 315 20.81 -0.52 -0.03
C LEU A 315 21.90 -1.52 -0.40
N ALA A 316 22.09 -2.59 0.39
CA ALA A 316 23.08 -3.64 0.07
C ALA A 316 22.74 -4.35 -1.26
N ILE A 317 21.46 -4.62 -1.54
CA ILE A 317 21.02 -5.22 -2.80
C ILE A 317 21.18 -4.21 -3.95
N LEU A 318 20.77 -2.95 -3.74
CA LEU A 318 20.85 -1.88 -4.74
C LEU A 318 22.30 -1.60 -5.19
N LEU A 319 23.26 -1.68 -4.28
CA LEU A 319 24.68 -1.46 -4.57
C LEU A 319 25.41 -2.76 -4.93
N GLY A 320 25.04 -3.86 -4.30
CA GLY A 320 25.71 -5.16 -4.49
C GLY A 320 25.44 -5.77 -5.87
N SER A 321 24.21 -5.64 -6.40
CA SER A 321 23.88 -6.23 -7.69
C SER A 321 24.65 -5.60 -8.87
N PRO A 322 24.82 -4.28 -8.99
CA PRO A 322 25.68 -3.69 -10.02
C PRO A 322 27.15 -4.08 -9.84
N LEU A 323 27.66 -4.11 -8.62
CA LEU A 323 29.04 -4.53 -8.35
C LEU A 323 29.29 -5.98 -8.77
N MET A 324 28.32 -6.87 -8.53
CA MET A 324 28.41 -8.26 -9.00
C MET A 324 28.45 -8.34 -10.53
N VAL A 325 27.61 -7.57 -11.22
CA VAL A 325 27.60 -7.51 -12.70
C VAL A 325 28.92 -6.96 -13.22
N LEU A 326 29.47 -5.90 -12.64
CA LEU A 326 30.78 -5.35 -13.00
C LEU A 326 31.91 -6.38 -12.80
N GLY A 327 31.88 -7.11 -11.67
CA GLY A 327 32.82 -8.20 -11.42
C GLY A 327 32.73 -9.31 -12.50
N MET A 328 31.50 -9.67 -12.89
CA MET A 328 31.29 -10.62 -13.99
C MET A 328 31.88 -10.11 -15.30
N PHE A 329 31.69 -8.84 -15.69
CA PHE A 329 32.30 -8.28 -16.90
C PHE A 329 33.83 -8.31 -16.85
N ALA A 330 34.44 -7.97 -15.72
CA ALA A 330 35.87 -7.99 -15.54
C ALA A 330 36.48 -9.41 -15.70
N LEU A 331 35.75 -10.43 -15.20
CA LEU A 331 36.18 -11.83 -15.22
C LEU A 331 35.95 -12.53 -16.58
N LEU A 332 34.78 -12.25 -17.21
CA LEU A 332 34.37 -12.97 -18.42
C LEU A 332 34.94 -12.38 -19.72
N PHE A 333 35.04 -11.06 -19.80
CA PHE A 333 35.41 -10.39 -21.06
C PHE A 333 36.82 -9.82 -21.01
N ARG A 334 37.61 -10.10 -22.05
CA ARG A 334 38.94 -9.49 -22.24
C ARG A 334 38.80 -8.06 -22.74
N PRO A 335 39.79 -7.15 -22.47
CA PRO A 335 39.81 -5.80 -23.06
C PRO A 335 39.97 -5.84 -24.57
N GLY A 336 39.59 -4.75 -25.26
CA GLY A 336 39.84 -4.60 -26.70
C GLY A 336 38.82 -5.30 -27.60
N ALA A 337 37.67 -5.73 -27.12
CA ALA A 337 36.63 -6.37 -27.95
C ALA A 337 36.12 -5.46 -29.09
N PHE A 338 36.21 -4.14 -28.91
CA PHE A 338 35.78 -3.10 -29.84
C PHE A 338 36.97 -2.48 -30.61
N ASP A 339 38.18 -3.04 -30.54
CA ASP A 339 39.33 -2.55 -31.32
C ASP A 339 39.08 -2.73 -32.83
N PRO A 340 39.07 -1.64 -33.64
CA PRO A 340 38.81 -1.73 -35.07
C PRO A 340 39.86 -2.59 -35.83
N ALA A 341 41.08 -2.66 -35.31
CA ALA A 341 42.13 -3.45 -35.94
C ALA A 341 41.93 -4.97 -35.75
N ARG A 342 41.35 -5.38 -34.63
CA ARG A 342 41.11 -6.80 -34.27
C ARG A 342 39.78 -6.97 -33.50
N PRO A 343 38.65 -6.58 -34.07
CA PRO A 343 37.39 -6.69 -33.38
C PRO A 343 37.03 -8.16 -33.10
N SER A 344 36.36 -8.38 -31.97
CA SER A 344 35.84 -9.69 -31.61
C SER A 344 34.31 -9.68 -31.71
N PRO A 345 33.69 -9.93 -32.90
CA PRO A 345 32.27 -9.71 -33.15
C PRO A 345 31.35 -10.44 -32.17
N THR A 346 31.62 -11.70 -31.87
CA THR A 346 30.85 -12.48 -30.90
C THR A 346 30.91 -11.91 -29.48
N VAL A 347 32.10 -11.45 -29.05
CA VAL A 347 32.30 -10.86 -27.72
C VAL A 347 31.59 -9.50 -27.62
N THR A 348 31.64 -8.70 -28.68
CA THR A 348 30.95 -7.40 -28.79
C THR A 348 29.44 -7.56 -28.54
N VAL A 349 28.82 -8.53 -29.24
CA VAL A 349 27.38 -8.84 -29.04
C VAL A 349 27.09 -9.23 -27.60
N MET A 350 27.90 -10.10 -27.03
CA MET A 350 27.69 -10.55 -25.64
C MET A 350 27.85 -9.41 -24.64
N ILE A 351 28.81 -8.51 -24.82
CA ILE A 351 28.96 -7.33 -23.96
C ILE A 351 27.71 -6.45 -24.04
N LEU A 352 27.27 -6.09 -25.24
CA LEU A 352 26.09 -5.25 -25.44
C LEU A 352 24.82 -5.90 -24.89
N PHE A 353 24.65 -7.21 -25.08
CA PHE A 353 23.56 -7.98 -24.51
C PHE A 353 23.54 -7.90 -23.00
N TRP A 354 24.66 -8.15 -22.33
CA TRP A 354 24.72 -8.14 -20.87
C TRP A 354 24.58 -6.74 -20.28
N ILE A 355 24.98 -5.67 -21.01
CA ILE A 355 24.70 -4.28 -20.62
C ILE A 355 23.20 -4.03 -20.66
N ALA A 356 22.53 -4.36 -21.78
CA ALA A 356 21.10 -4.18 -21.93
C ALA A 356 20.33 -4.98 -20.88
N PHE A 357 20.68 -6.26 -20.69
CA PHE A 357 20.05 -7.12 -19.70
C PHE A 357 20.32 -6.67 -18.27
N GLY A 358 21.51 -6.15 -17.98
CA GLY A 358 21.86 -5.57 -16.67
C GLY A 358 20.94 -4.42 -16.30
N GLY A 359 20.74 -3.45 -17.20
CA GLY A 359 19.80 -2.34 -17.00
C GLY A 359 18.35 -2.82 -16.80
N PHE A 360 17.91 -3.76 -17.64
CA PHE A 360 16.60 -4.40 -17.48
C PHE A 360 16.46 -5.08 -16.11
N PHE A 361 17.43 -5.88 -15.72
CA PHE A 361 17.41 -6.63 -14.45
C PHE A 361 17.39 -5.70 -13.24
N PHE A 362 18.18 -4.62 -13.24
CA PHE A 362 18.17 -3.63 -12.16
C PHE A 362 16.82 -2.93 -12.06
N GLY A 363 16.30 -2.43 -13.19
CA GLY A 363 15.00 -1.77 -13.23
C GLY A 363 13.89 -2.65 -12.70
N LEU A 364 13.80 -3.89 -13.18
CA LEU A 364 12.79 -4.86 -12.77
C LEU A 364 12.89 -5.18 -11.27
N THR A 365 14.09 -5.49 -10.78
CA THR A 365 14.33 -5.85 -9.38
C THR A 365 13.97 -4.70 -8.43
N TYR A 366 14.30 -3.45 -8.82
CA TYR A 366 14.00 -2.28 -8.00
C TYR A 366 12.51 -1.98 -7.92
N GLY A 367 11.74 -2.28 -8.97
CA GLY A 367 10.29 -2.06 -9.02
C GLY A 367 9.45 -3.14 -8.35
N LEU A 368 9.94 -4.40 -8.37
CA LEU A 368 9.12 -5.60 -8.15
C LEU A 368 8.47 -5.69 -6.76
N LEU A 369 9.09 -5.19 -5.71
CA LEU A 369 8.60 -5.26 -4.33
C LEU A 369 8.00 -3.95 -3.81
N GLN A 370 7.97 -2.88 -4.60
CA GLN A 370 7.67 -1.54 -4.12
C GLN A 370 6.20 -1.30 -3.73
N ILE A 371 5.27 -2.02 -4.34
CA ILE A 371 3.83 -1.80 -4.14
C ILE A 371 3.22 -2.93 -3.32
N CYS A 372 3.52 -4.19 -3.62
CA CYS A 372 2.92 -5.35 -2.95
C CYS A 372 3.16 -5.34 -1.43
N THR A 373 4.35 -4.91 -0.98
CA THR A 373 4.70 -4.80 0.45
C THR A 373 3.98 -3.65 1.15
N GLU A 374 3.61 -2.61 0.43
CA GLU A 374 2.96 -1.40 0.97
C GLU A 374 1.44 -1.36 0.70
N LEU A 375 0.88 -2.35 0.00
CA LEU A 375 -0.55 -2.36 -0.36
C LEU A 375 -1.51 -2.10 0.83
N PRO A 376 -1.31 -2.70 2.01
CA PRO A 376 -2.16 -2.41 3.17
C PRO A 376 -2.06 -0.94 3.61
N ILE A 377 -0.84 -0.39 3.65
CA ILE A 377 -0.59 1.01 4.04
C ILE A 377 -1.21 1.96 3.02
N LEU A 378 -1.00 1.70 1.71
CA LEU A 378 -1.59 2.50 0.64
C LEU A 378 -3.12 2.56 0.76
N ARG A 379 -3.77 1.43 1.05
CA ARG A 379 -5.23 1.38 1.25
C ARG A 379 -5.69 2.27 2.38
N ARG A 380 -5.02 2.18 3.54
CA ARG A 380 -5.30 3.03 4.70
C ARG A 380 -5.11 4.52 4.36
N GLU A 381 -4.06 4.86 3.63
CA GLU A 381 -3.79 6.23 3.19
C GLU A 381 -4.78 6.72 2.12
N ARG A 382 -5.31 5.83 1.30
CA ARG A 382 -6.38 6.14 0.34
C ARG A 382 -7.67 6.58 1.05
N LEU A 383 -8.04 5.93 2.14
CA LEU A 383 -9.16 6.36 2.99
C LEU A 383 -8.94 7.77 3.53
N ALA A 384 -7.68 8.12 3.84
CA ALA A 384 -7.28 9.46 4.26
C ALA A 384 -7.12 10.48 3.09
N GLY A 385 -7.43 10.08 1.83
CA GLY A 385 -7.45 10.99 0.68
C GLY A 385 -6.15 11.05 -0.14
N VAL A 386 -5.18 10.16 0.08
CA VAL A 386 -3.99 10.04 -0.78
C VAL A 386 -4.41 9.56 -2.18
N ARG A 387 -3.86 10.17 -3.22
CA ARG A 387 -4.16 9.87 -4.63
C ARG A 387 -3.12 8.93 -5.23
N LEU A 388 -3.55 8.02 -6.13
CA LEU A 388 -2.67 7.04 -6.79
C LEU A 388 -1.60 7.68 -7.68
N GLY A 389 -1.93 8.76 -8.40
CA GLY A 389 -0.96 9.45 -9.26
C GLY A 389 0.27 9.98 -8.50
N PRO A 390 0.10 10.83 -7.48
CA PRO A 390 1.20 11.25 -6.61
C PRO A 390 1.97 10.09 -5.98
N TYR A 391 1.30 9.00 -5.59
CA TYR A 391 1.94 7.82 -5.04
C TYR A 391 2.88 7.13 -6.04
N LEU A 392 2.40 6.83 -7.26
CA LEU A 392 3.23 6.22 -8.31
C LEU A 392 4.39 7.11 -8.73
N LEU A 393 4.12 8.41 -8.94
CA LEU A 393 5.16 9.37 -9.29
C LEU A 393 6.22 9.52 -8.20
N ALA A 394 5.84 9.38 -6.91
CA ALA A 394 6.78 9.40 -5.81
C ALA A 394 7.72 8.18 -5.82
N LYS A 395 7.22 6.99 -6.20
CA LYS A 395 8.07 5.79 -6.37
C LYS A 395 9.08 5.99 -7.51
N VAL A 396 8.62 6.45 -8.67
CA VAL A 396 9.48 6.72 -9.82
C VAL A 396 10.51 7.81 -9.49
N ALA A 397 10.09 8.90 -8.81
CA ALA A 397 10.97 10.01 -8.46
C ALA A 397 12.13 9.64 -7.52
N VAL A 398 12.02 8.55 -6.77
CA VAL A 398 13.12 8.04 -5.91
C VAL A 398 13.95 6.99 -6.63
N LEU A 399 13.30 6.06 -7.33
CA LEU A 399 13.99 4.91 -7.90
C LEU A 399 14.71 5.21 -9.23
N LEU A 400 14.13 6.08 -10.07
CA LEU A 400 14.72 6.40 -11.36
C LEU A 400 16.06 7.15 -11.24
N PRO A 401 16.24 8.16 -10.37
CA PRO A 401 17.55 8.78 -10.16
C PRO A 401 18.60 7.80 -9.62
N LEU A 402 18.18 6.85 -8.80
CA LEU A 402 19.08 5.81 -8.29
C LEU A 402 19.53 4.88 -9.41
N LEU A 403 18.60 4.43 -10.28
CA LEU A 403 18.94 3.66 -11.48
C LEU A 403 19.84 4.45 -12.44
N ALA A 404 19.54 5.73 -12.63
CA ALA A 404 20.36 6.62 -13.46
C ALA A 404 21.83 6.67 -12.98
N LEU A 405 22.04 6.72 -11.67
CA LEU A 405 23.38 6.68 -11.08
C LEU A 405 24.04 5.31 -11.28
N VAL A 406 23.30 4.23 -11.10
CA VAL A 406 23.80 2.85 -11.30
C VAL A 406 24.18 2.61 -12.75
N ASP A 407 23.34 3.00 -13.71
CA ASP A 407 23.59 2.86 -15.14
C ASP A 407 24.79 3.70 -15.60
N LEU A 408 24.92 4.91 -15.08
CA LEU A 408 26.08 5.78 -15.34
C LEU A 408 27.37 5.17 -14.80
N ALA A 409 27.32 4.65 -13.56
CA ALA A 409 28.47 3.99 -12.96
C ALA A 409 28.87 2.72 -13.72
N LEU A 410 27.87 1.90 -14.14
CA LEU A 410 28.10 0.71 -14.94
C LEU A 410 28.83 1.06 -16.23
N LEU A 411 28.32 1.97 -17.05
CA LEU A 411 28.93 2.37 -18.31
C LEU A 411 30.31 3.05 -18.10
N GLY A 412 30.44 3.89 -17.07
CA GLY A 412 31.67 4.56 -16.71
C GLY A 412 32.81 3.56 -16.37
N VAL A 413 32.51 2.56 -15.55
CA VAL A 413 33.47 1.50 -15.19
C VAL A 413 33.79 0.64 -16.40
N LEU A 414 32.80 0.21 -17.19
CA LEU A 414 33.02 -0.60 -18.39
C LEU A 414 33.91 0.13 -19.41
N ARG A 415 33.75 1.45 -19.54
CA ARG A 415 34.64 2.29 -20.35
C ARG A 415 36.06 2.32 -19.77
N GLY A 416 36.19 2.47 -18.44
CA GLY A 416 37.49 2.51 -17.77
C GLY A 416 38.30 1.21 -17.86
N ILE A 417 37.62 0.07 -17.98
CA ILE A 417 38.25 -1.26 -18.13
C ILE A 417 38.29 -1.76 -19.59
N ASP A 418 38.11 -0.85 -20.56
CA ASP A 418 38.14 -1.13 -22.02
C ASP A 418 37.18 -2.25 -22.47
N ARG A 419 35.90 -2.13 -22.02
CA ARG A 419 34.78 -3.02 -22.39
C ARG A 419 33.71 -2.29 -23.19
N LEU A 420 33.95 -1.04 -23.57
CA LEU A 420 33.07 -0.24 -24.43
C LEU A 420 33.89 0.32 -25.61
N PRO A 421 33.20 0.63 -26.73
CA PRO A 421 33.91 1.27 -27.86
C PRO A 421 34.46 2.64 -27.44
N PRO A 422 35.57 3.10 -28.09
CA PRO A 422 36.11 4.42 -27.86
C PRO A 422 35.24 5.48 -28.54
N VAL A 423 34.05 5.73 -27.98
CA VAL A 423 33.05 6.67 -28.49
C VAL A 423 33.25 8.08 -27.95
N GLY A 424 32.82 9.09 -28.75
CA GLY A 424 32.75 10.48 -28.32
C GLY A 424 31.73 10.74 -27.18
N GLY A 425 31.75 11.96 -26.64
CA GLY A 425 30.83 12.32 -25.53
C GLY A 425 29.34 12.21 -25.91
N GLY A 426 28.99 12.54 -27.16
CA GLY A 426 27.61 12.43 -27.67
C GLY A 426 27.11 10.99 -27.73
N ASP A 427 27.97 10.08 -28.28
CA ASP A 427 27.61 8.66 -28.36
C ASP A 427 27.57 8.00 -26.98
N PHE A 428 28.46 8.39 -26.07
CA PHE A 428 28.38 7.93 -24.67
C PHE A 428 27.07 8.37 -23.99
N ALA A 429 26.63 9.61 -24.23
CA ALA A 429 25.34 10.09 -23.73
C ALA A 429 24.17 9.32 -24.35
N ALA A 430 24.27 8.93 -25.63
CA ALA A 430 23.25 8.11 -26.28
C ALA A 430 23.21 6.66 -25.75
N LEU A 431 24.38 6.04 -25.47
CA LEU A 431 24.46 4.74 -24.78
C LEU A 431 23.80 4.81 -23.42
N TYR A 432 24.10 5.87 -22.65
CA TYR A 432 23.51 6.09 -21.33
C TYR A 432 21.99 6.32 -21.40
N ALA A 433 21.52 7.14 -22.33
CA ALA A 433 20.08 7.38 -22.51
C ALA A 433 19.32 6.09 -22.88
N THR A 434 19.92 5.26 -23.76
CA THR A 434 19.34 3.96 -24.15
C THR A 434 19.24 3.03 -22.95
N LEU A 435 20.30 2.92 -22.15
CA LEU A 435 20.33 2.07 -20.97
C LEU A 435 19.33 2.55 -19.91
N LEU A 436 19.30 3.87 -19.63
CA LEU A 436 18.38 4.47 -18.67
C LEU A 436 16.90 4.29 -19.07
N LEU A 437 16.58 4.42 -20.36
CA LEU A 437 15.21 4.15 -20.86
C LEU A 437 14.84 2.67 -20.72
N SER A 438 15.78 1.76 -20.96
CA SER A 438 15.60 0.32 -20.72
C SER A 438 15.34 0.03 -19.24
N SER A 439 16.17 0.58 -18.35
CA SER A 439 16.02 0.46 -16.91
C SER A 439 14.70 1.06 -16.42
N ALA A 440 14.28 2.19 -16.98
CA ALA A 440 12.99 2.83 -16.66
C ALA A 440 11.79 1.98 -17.12
N ALA A 441 11.86 1.36 -18.32
CA ALA A 441 10.83 0.46 -18.82
C ALA A 441 10.72 -0.79 -17.93
N ALA A 442 11.84 -1.36 -17.53
CA ALA A 442 11.90 -2.50 -16.62
C ALA A 442 11.41 -2.13 -15.20
N LEU A 443 11.73 -0.93 -14.68
CA LEU A 443 11.20 -0.41 -13.44
C LEU A 443 9.67 -0.31 -13.48
N ALA A 444 9.13 0.25 -14.56
CA ALA A 444 7.69 0.38 -14.76
C ALA A 444 7.00 -0.99 -14.85
N LEU A 445 7.63 -1.98 -15.51
CA LEU A 445 7.17 -3.37 -15.53
C LEU A 445 7.22 -4.00 -14.13
N GLY A 446 8.28 -3.77 -13.36
CA GLY A 446 8.40 -4.22 -11.98
C GLY A 446 7.30 -3.64 -11.07
N LEU A 447 6.99 -2.34 -11.21
CA LEU A 447 5.89 -1.70 -10.50
C LEU A 447 4.52 -2.30 -10.89
N LEU A 448 4.31 -2.63 -12.18
CA LEU A 448 3.10 -3.31 -12.65
C LEU A 448 2.95 -4.70 -12.01
N CYS A 449 4.01 -5.50 -12.03
CA CYS A 449 4.00 -6.83 -11.40
C CYS A 449 3.78 -6.73 -9.89
N SER A 450 4.44 -5.76 -9.24
CA SER A 450 4.23 -5.48 -7.82
C SER A 450 2.79 -5.08 -7.51
N ALA A 451 2.16 -4.27 -8.36
CA ALA A 451 0.75 -3.92 -8.21
C ALA A 451 -0.19 -5.11 -8.47
N ALA A 452 0.19 -6.04 -9.34
CA ALA A 452 -0.59 -7.23 -9.68
C ALA A 452 -0.43 -8.37 -8.64
N ALA A 453 0.71 -8.49 -7.98
CA ALA A 453 0.97 -9.51 -6.97
C ALA A 453 0.15 -9.30 -5.70
N SER A 454 -0.23 -10.40 -5.02
CA SER A 454 -0.94 -10.35 -3.72
C SER A 454 0.01 -10.06 -2.57
N ASP A 455 1.23 -10.56 -2.65
CA ASP A 455 2.27 -10.48 -1.63
C ASP A 455 3.68 -10.50 -2.24
N ALA A 456 4.70 -10.32 -1.39
CA ALA A 456 6.10 -10.28 -1.82
C ALA A 456 6.60 -11.61 -2.40
N ALA A 457 6.12 -12.75 -1.90
CA ALA A 457 6.54 -14.07 -2.39
C ALA A 457 6.08 -14.28 -3.84
N GLN A 458 4.81 -13.98 -4.12
CA GLN A 458 4.27 -14.05 -5.48
C GLN A 458 5.01 -13.10 -6.43
N ALA A 459 5.29 -11.87 -6.00
CA ALA A 459 6.05 -10.91 -6.81
C ALA A 459 7.44 -11.47 -7.16
N THR A 460 8.15 -12.04 -6.19
CA THR A 460 9.49 -12.60 -6.39
C THR A 460 9.49 -13.77 -7.38
N LEU A 461 8.46 -14.62 -7.36
CA LEU A 461 8.34 -15.72 -8.33
C LEU A 461 8.14 -15.25 -9.78
N MET A 462 7.67 -14.02 -10.00
CA MET A 462 7.55 -13.44 -11.35
C MET A 462 8.91 -13.07 -11.95
N LEU A 463 9.94 -12.85 -11.14
CA LEU A 463 11.26 -12.39 -11.63
C LEU A 463 11.85 -13.30 -12.71
N PRO A 464 12.07 -14.60 -12.48
CA PRO A 464 12.61 -15.48 -13.52
C PRO A 464 11.67 -15.59 -14.73
N MET A 465 10.35 -15.63 -14.52
CA MET A 465 9.36 -15.71 -15.60
C MET A 465 9.43 -14.51 -16.56
N LEU A 466 9.78 -13.33 -16.05
CA LEU A 466 9.95 -12.12 -16.86
C LEU A 466 11.34 -12.02 -17.49
N CYS A 467 12.38 -12.50 -16.80
CA CYS A 467 13.75 -12.45 -17.29
C CYS A 467 13.98 -13.42 -18.46
N PHE A 468 13.44 -14.65 -18.41
CA PHE A 468 13.67 -15.65 -19.43
C PHE A 468 13.30 -15.20 -20.87
N PRO A 469 12.09 -14.67 -21.11
CA PRO A 469 11.75 -14.16 -22.44
C PRO A 469 12.64 -13.01 -22.90
N GLN A 470 13.04 -12.13 -21.99
CA GLN A 470 13.92 -10.99 -22.27
C GLN A 470 15.35 -11.42 -22.66
N VAL A 471 15.80 -12.58 -22.20
CA VAL A 471 17.08 -13.19 -22.60
C VAL A 471 16.96 -13.91 -23.93
N LEU A 472 15.91 -14.70 -24.12
CA LEU A 472 15.76 -15.57 -25.29
C LEU A 472 15.41 -14.78 -26.56
N PHE A 473 14.53 -13.79 -26.46
CA PHE A 473 13.98 -13.06 -27.62
C PHE A 473 14.62 -11.67 -27.82
N VAL A 474 15.75 -11.40 -27.17
CA VAL A 474 16.51 -10.14 -27.34
C VAL A 474 17.18 -10.03 -28.74
N GLY A 475 17.50 -11.15 -29.36
CA GLY A 475 18.21 -11.19 -30.61
C GLY A 475 19.72 -11.34 -30.47
N ALA A 476 20.29 -11.40 -29.28
CA ALA A 476 21.73 -11.53 -29.08
C ALA A 476 22.24 -12.99 -29.14
N ILE A 477 21.50 -13.92 -28.54
CA ILE A 477 21.82 -15.36 -28.53
C ILE A 477 21.45 -16.00 -29.86
N LEU A 478 20.23 -15.75 -30.32
CA LEU A 478 19.71 -16.11 -31.62
C LEU A 478 19.27 -14.83 -32.33
N PRO A 479 19.89 -14.43 -33.43
CA PRO A 479 19.52 -13.25 -34.20
C PRO A 479 18.04 -13.28 -34.60
N VAL A 480 17.35 -12.13 -34.54
CA VAL A 480 15.92 -12.06 -34.81
C VAL A 480 15.52 -12.62 -36.18
N PRO A 481 16.28 -12.34 -37.27
CA PRO A 481 15.97 -12.94 -38.58
C PRO A 481 16.07 -14.47 -38.62
N ALA A 482 16.85 -15.08 -37.74
CA ALA A 482 17.02 -16.53 -37.64
C ALA A 482 15.95 -17.20 -36.78
N MET A 483 15.11 -16.43 -36.06
CA MET A 483 14.01 -16.96 -35.25
C MET A 483 12.84 -17.43 -36.13
N ALA A 484 12.07 -18.39 -35.64
CA ALA A 484 10.77 -18.70 -36.22
C ALA A 484 9.83 -17.47 -36.16
N VAL A 485 8.83 -17.39 -37.04
CA VAL A 485 7.94 -16.23 -37.19
C VAL A 485 7.30 -15.82 -35.85
N GLY A 486 6.84 -16.78 -35.03
CA GLY A 486 6.30 -16.49 -33.68
C GLY A 486 7.32 -15.86 -32.75
N GLY A 487 8.59 -16.29 -32.82
CA GLY A 487 9.69 -15.70 -32.04
C GLY A 487 10.01 -14.27 -32.47
N GLN A 488 9.99 -14.02 -33.79
CA GLN A 488 10.18 -12.66 -34.33
C GLN A 488 9.08 -11.72 -33.81
N TRP A 489 7.81 -12.10 -33.86
CA TRP A 489 6.71 -11.31 -33.31
C TRP A 489 6.83 -11.09 -31.80
N LEU A 490 7.17 -12.13 -31.04
CA LEU A 490 7.33 -12.02 -29.60
C LEU A 490 8.49 -11.08 -29.22
N SER A 491 9.55 -11.06 -30.02
CA SER A 491 10.71 -10.19 -29.76
C SER A 491 10.35 -8.70 -29.77
N TYR A 492 9.33 -8.27 -30.54
CA TYR A 492 8.85 -6.87 -30.52
C TYR A 492 8.26 -6.46 -29.17
N ALA A 493 7.71 -7.40 -28.40
CA ALA A 493 7.20 -7.15 -27.05
C ALA A 493 8.29 -7.13 -25.97
N MET A 494 9.54 -7.44 -26.32
CA MET A 494 10.66 -7.47 -25.40
C MET A 494 11.39 -6.11 -25.37
N SER A 495 11.29 -5.38 -24.24
CA SER A 495 11.97 -4.09 -24.10
C SER A 495 13.49 -4.21 -24.23
N ASN A 496 14.06 -5.33 -23.78
CA ASN A 496 15.50 -5.59 -23.84
C ASN A 496 16.04 -5.70 -25.27
N ARG A 497 15.22 -6.16 -26.23
CA ARG A 497 15.59 -6.13 -27.66
C ARG A 497 15.91 -4.72 -28.14
N TRP A 498 15.00 -3.78 -27.88
CA TRP A 498 15.14 -2.39 -28.31
C TRP A 498 16.34 -1.69 -27.66
N ALA A 499 16.64 -2.05 -26.41
CA ALA A 499 17.84 -1.58 -25.73
C ALA A 499 19.11 -2.14 -26.40
N PHE A 500 19.16 -3.45 -26.68
CA PHE A 500 20.28 -4.11 -27.35
C PHE A 500 20.54 -3.55 -28.74
N GLU A 501 19.50 -3.40 -29.56
CA GLU A 501 19.60 -2.82 -30.90
C GLU A 501 20.09 -1.36 -30.85
N GLY A 502 19.55 -0.53 -29.95
CA GLY A 502 19.95 0.86 -29.75
C GLY A 502 21.38 1.02 -29.24
N LEU A 503 21.83 0.16 -28.31
CA LEU A 503 23.21 0.11 -27.85
C LEU A 503 24.15 -0.30 -29.00
N GLY A 504 23.78 -1.30 -29.80
CA GLY A 504 24.56 -1.77 -30.95
C GLY A 504 24.70 -0.72 -32.06
N HIS A 505 23.64 0.00 -32.38
CA HIS A 505 23.66 1.12 -33.31
C HIS A 505 24.63 2.21 -32.85
N THR A 506 24.49 2.65 -31.59
CA THR A 506 25.31 3.72 -31.00
C THR A 506 26.78 3.30 -30.86
N ALA A 507 27.03 2.03 -30.56
CA ALA A 507 28.37 1.46 -30.52
C ALA A 507 29.03 1.31 -31.92
N GLY A 508 28.28 1.57 -32.98
CA GLY A 508 28.78 1.47 -34.37
C GLY A 508 29.09 0.04 -34.80
N VAL A 509 28.37 -0.96 -34.26
CA VAL A 509 28.60 -2.39 -34.50
C VAL A 509 28.59 -2.72 -35.99
N GLU A 510 27.69 -2.12 -36.76
CA GLU A 510 27.58 -2.35 -38.21
C GLU A 510 28.87 -1.96 -38.96
N ARG A 511 29.42 -0.77 -38.66
CA ARG A 511 30.69 -0.31 -39.21
C ARG A 511 31.85 -1.16 -38.72
N LEU A 512 31.90 -1.46 -37.43
CA LEU A 512 32.94 -2.26 -36.81
C LEU A 512 33.06 -3.65 -37.47
N TRP A 513 31.92 -4.27 -37.81
CA TRP A 513 31.91 -5.61 -38.43
C TRP A 513 32.11 -5.58 -39.94
N ARG A 514 31.67 -4.50 -40.62
CA ARG A 514 31.86 -4.36 -42.07
C ARG A 514 33.32 -4.05 -42.44
N ASP A 515 33.90 -3.07 -41.74
CA ASP A 515 35.17 -2.45 -42.10
C ASP A 515 36.35 -2.89 -41.19
N GLY A 516 36.05 -3.59 -40.08
CA GLY A 516 37.06 -4.06 -39.12
C GLY A 516 37.86 -5.27 -39.62
N GLY A 517 39.04 -5.49 -39.02
CA GLY A 517 39.97 -6.54 -39.42
C GLY A 517 39.58 -7.99 -39.07
N SER A 518 38.35 -8.27 -38.64
CA SER A 518 37.89 -9.62 -38.30
C SER A 518 37.18 -10.32 -39.46
N PRO A 519 37.63 -11.52 -39.88
CA PRO A 519 36.94 -12.28 -40.93
C PRO A 519 35.54 -12.76 -40.56
N LEU A 520 35.19 -12.74 -39.27
CA LEU A 520 33.86 -13.14 -38.75
C LEU A 520 32.85 -12.00 -38.80
N GLY A 521 33.27 -10.74 -39.02
CA GLY A 521 32.39 -9.57 -39.03
C GLY A 521 31.31 -9.65 -40.11
N PRO A 522 31.65 -9.72 -41.41
CA PRO A 522 30.66 -9.75 -42.49
C PRO A 522 29.67 -10.91 -42.43
N PRO A 523 30.04 -12.17 -42.13
CA PRO A 523 29.10 -13.27 -41.96
C PRO A 523 28.10 -13.04 -40.80
N LEU A 524 28.58 -12.52 -39.66
CA LEU A 524 27.71 -12.19 -38.52
C LEU A 524 26.76 -11.05 -38.88
N LEU A 525 27.23 -10.00 -39.53
CA LEU A 525 26.39 -8.90 -39.99
C LEU A 525 25.25 -9.40 -40.88
N ALA A 526 25.56 -10.31 -41.83
CA ALA A 526 24.53 -10.94 -42.67
C ALA A 526 23.49 -11.71 -41.85
N THR A 527 23.89 -12.34 -40.73
CA THR A 527 22.99 -13.10 -39.86
C THR A 527 22.07 -12.18 -39.01
N TYR A 528 22.59 -11.02 -38.56
CA TYR A 528 21.83 -10.03 -37.80
C TYR A 528 20.95 -9.15 -38.69
N GLY A 529 21.20 -9.08 -40.00
CA GLY A 529 20.48 -8.24 -40.95
C GLY A 529 20.45 -6.77 -40.49
N ASP A 530 19.26 -6.16 -40.50
CA ASP A 530 19.06 -4.74 -40.18
C ASP A 530 18.93 -4.45 -38.69
N SER A 531 19.29 -5.37 -37.80
CA SER A 531 19.07 -5.23 -36.34
C SER A 531 19.74 -3.97 -35.73
N PHE A 532 20.86 -3.49 -36.33
CA PHE A 532 21.57 -2.31 -35.84
C PHE A 532 21.46 -1.10 -36.79
N ALA A 533 20.69 -1.23 -37.88
CA ALA A 533 20.57 -0.18 -38.90
C ALA A 533 19.60 0.94 -38.50
N GLN A 534 18.66 0.65 -37.60
CA GLN A 534 17.64 1.63 -37.21
C GLN A 534 18.23 2.78 -36.38
N PRO A 535 17.82 4.04 -36.64
CA PRO A 535 18.28 5.19 -35.88
C PRO A 535 17.85 5.06 -34.40
N VAL A 536 18.73 5.42 -33.46
CA VAL A 536 18.56 5.23 -32.00
C VAL A 536 17.30 5.87 -31.45
N TRP A 537 16.81 6.98 -32.04
CA TRP A 537 15.60 7.64 -31.58
C TRP A 537 14.34 6.75 -31.71
N VAL A 538 14.29 5.81 -32.65
CA VAL A 538 13.20 4.84 -32.79
C VAL A 538 13.19 3.91 -31.56
N ASN A 539 14.35 3.42 -31.15
CA ASN A 539 14.49 2.58 -29.94
C ASN A 539 14.05 3.36 -28.69
N TRP A 540 14.41 4.65 -28.57
CA TRP A 540 13.99 5.50 -27.47
C TRP A 540 12.47 5.73 -27.43
N LEU A 541 11.85 5.93 -28.59
CA LEU A 541 10.40 6.07 -28.72
C LEU A 541 9.68 4.80 -28.21
N VAL A 542 10.15 3.63 -28.63
CA VAL A 542 9.54 2.35 -28.23
C VAL A 542 9.76 2.10 -26.73
N LEU A 543 10.97 2.30 -26.23
CA LEU A 543 11.27 2.17 -24.80
C LEU A 543 10.44 3.16 -23.94
N GLY A 544 10.31 4.42 -24.39
CA GLY A 544 9.44 5.40 -23.76
C GLY A 544 7.96 4.99 -23.79
N GLY A 545 7.53 4.36 -24.90
CA GLY A 545 6.20 3.75 -25.04
C GLY A 545 5.96 2.63 -24.01
N PHE A 546 6.94 1.75 -23.76
CA PHE A 546 6.86 0.73 -22.71
C PHE A 546 6.76 1.35 -21.31
N VAL A 547 7.54 2.40 -21.02
CA VAL A 547 7.44 3.13 -19.74
C VAL A 547 6.01 3.64 -19.52
N ALA A 548 5.46 4.35 -20.52
CA ALA A 548 4.11 4.92 -20.44
C ALA A 548 3.04 3.82 -20.30
N LEU A 549 3.14 2.76 -21.10
CA LEU A 549 2.22 1.62 -21.08
C LEU A 549 2.19 0.93 -19.72
N PHE A 550 3.35 0.58 -19.17
CA PHE A 550 3.43 -0.15 -17.91
C PHE A 550 3.02 0.71 -16.71
N LEU A 551 3.34 2.01 -16.68
CA LEU A 551 2.86 2.92 -15.64
C LEU A 551 1.33 3.12 -15.72
N ALA A 552 0.78 3.28 -16.93
CA ALA A 552 -0.68 3.36 -17.12
C ALA A 552 -1.37 2.05 -16.67
N ALA A 553 -0.83 0.89 -17.06
CA ALA A 553 -1.33 -0.42 -16.63
C ALA A 553 -1.25 -0.59 -15.10
N THR A 554 -0.17 -0.13 -14.46
CA THR A 554 -0.03 -0.12 -13.00
C THR A 554 -1.15 0.67 -12.34
N TRP A 555 -1.42 1.87 -12.86
CA TRP A 555 -2.51 2.72 -12.35
C TRP A 555 -3.88 2.03 -12.52
N VAL A 556 -4.16 1.44 -13.68
CA VAL A 556 -5.41 0.71 -13.96
C VAL A 556 -5.57 -0.48 -13.01
N VAL A 557 -4.51 -1.28 -12.79
CA VAL A 557 -4.54 -2.43 -11.87
C VAL A 557 -4.85 -1.97 -10.44
N LEU A 558 -4.26 -0.87 -9.98
CA LEU A 558 -4.53 -0.34 -8.64
C LEU A 558 -5.98 0.15 -8.51
N VAL A 559 -6.50 0.88 -9.50
CA VAL A 559 -7.91 1.32 -9.51
C VAL A 559 -8.87 0.12 -9.51
N TRP A 560 -8.61 -0.88 -10.35
CA TRP A 560 -9.44 -2.08 -10.42
C TRP A 560 -9.44 -2.91 -9.13
N ARG A 561 -8.29 -3.01 -8.46
CA ARG A 561 -8.19 -3.65 -7.14
C ARG A 561 -9.00 -2.92 -6.06
N GLU A 562 -9.07 -1.60 -6.12
CA GLU A 562 -9.93 -0.81 -5.23
C GLU A 562 -11.43 -1.07 -5.52
N ALA A 563 -11.81 -1.00 -6.79
CA ALA A 563 -13.20 -1.22 -7.20
C ALA A 563 -13.74 -2.60 -6.83
N ARG A 564 -12.93 -3.67 -7.04
CA ARG A 564 -13.31 -5.06 -6.68
C ARG A 564 -13.52 -5.32 -5.20
N ARG A 565 -13.05 -4.46 -4.30
CA ARG A 565 -13.23 -4.60 -2.85
C ARG A 565 -14.36 -3.75 -2.32
N ALA A 566 -14.70 -2.71 -3.05
CA ALA A 566 -15.86 -1.89 -2.73
C ALA A 566 -17.19 -2.58 -3.14
N SER A 567 -17.11 -3.58 -4.02
CA SER A 567 -18.20 -4.51 -4.36
C SER A 567 -18.14 -5.78 -3.51
#